data_d636e1d1e877a0c8fec884b43db5df77
#
_entry.id   d636e1d1e877a0c8fec884b43db5df77
#
_cell.length_a   1.000
_cell.length_b   1.000
_cell.length_c   1.000
_cell.angle_alpha   90.00
_cell.angle_beta   90.00
_cell.angle_gamma   90.00
#
_symmetry.space_group_name_H-M   'P 1'
#
loop_
_entity.id
_entity.type
_entity.pdbx_description
1 polymer ?
#
loop_
_entity_poly.entity_id
_entity_poly.type
_entity_poly.pdbx_seq_one_letter_code
_entity_poly.pdbx_strand_id
1 'polypeptide(L)'
;MGEDGDGEEIELEITVTRQELEDAIRPILQKAVDVCKTLMLRNNISYEKLSHLILIGGPTSIPLLRKMLKEQVTENVETEINPMTAVATGAAIYASTIPVKIDENDIEDDTLQLLIDFEATTVDTQMFVPIKTMNFVEGLSVKMVRRSDGMESQNVRISEQGGLLEFDLIPNQPNTFRVVASVNGVEVKCFPAELTIVQGTKAGTAILPYNIGMEVFNPKKDKCVFTAFTGLEKNRPLPAVGTVYGLKTLSELRPGEENDMVRIAVYQGDDSAEGKTAALFEYVSDVIVSGEDIVSFIPQGSRINIKIEVARSEMMTIVVDFPESGQRVEKHLDTSRRQETKDLDYLKLQIARATSQLNKLKEFVEDMEVFERIRTQIVQIEEALDNGAQHKQIEQHLKEVFRSIEDYEQSTEWDRERIRLQRALMSLQIAAVGKKDPGVDKMVNNLVAQVERVVAFKDILKAKALLGQIEDYEYSLRQEEIYRGFIRMTDREFCSLKWKEPKIAQKLIGKAMGILKDDPEAPLFKIKEIVERINGLLILEETPYGSSTSVCIKKCRIDLPSM
;
A
#
# COMPACT_ATOMS: atom_id res chain seq x y z
N MET A 1 18.16 31.78 -29.53
CA MET A 1 18.91 33.01 -29.72
C MET A 1 20.30 32.71 -29.22
N GLY A 2 21.32 32.88 -30.05
CA GLY A 2 22.72 32.76 -29.71
C GLY A 2 23.41 34.08 -30.08
N GLU A 3 24.48 34.41 -29.39
CA GLU A 3 25.36 35.52 -29.75
C GLU A 3 26.61 34.96 -30.48
N ASP A 4 27.07 35.67 -31.50
CA ASP A 4 28.35 35.32 -32.14
C ASP A 4 29.53 35.74 -31.26
N GLY A 5 30.77 35.47 -31.74
CA GLY A 5 31.99 35.81 -31.00
C GLY A 5 32.22 37.31 -30.78
N ASP A 6 31.47 38.16 -31.44
CA ASP A 6 31.51 39.62 -31.34
C ASP A 6 30.31 40.24 -30.59
N GLY A 7 29.40 39.35 -30.07
CA GLY A 7 28.24 39.76 -29.26
C GLY A 7 27.02 40.24 -30.07
N GLU A 8 26.98 39.96 -31.37
CA GLU A 8 25.79 40.20 -32.20
C GLU A 8 24.81 39.03 -32.10
N GLU A 9 23.51 39.32 -31.99
CA GLU A 9 22.45 38.31 -31.97
C GLU A 9 22.37 37.56 -33.29
N ILE A 10 22.53 36.24 -33.24
CA ILE A 10 22.36 35.37 -34.39
C ILE A 10 20.89 35.07 -34.57
N GLU A 11 20.26 35.66 -35.57
CA GLU A 11 18.91 35.28 -36.00
C GLU A 11 19.01 34.13 -37.04
N LEU A 12 18.40 32.98 -36.69
CA LEU A 12 18.26 31.87 -37.62
C LEU A 12 16.81 31.80 -38.10
N GLU A 13 16.57 32.21 -39.34
CA GLU A 13 15.26 32.07 -39.97
C GLU A 13 15.20 30.73 -40.72
N ILE A 14 14.34 29.82 -40.23
CA ILE A 14 14.11 28.49 -40.84
C ILE A 14 12.67 28.39 -41.27
N THR A 15 12.46 28.11 -42.54
CA THR A 15 11.12 27.79 -43.06
C THR A 15 10.90 26.30 -42.99
N VAL A 16 9.93 25.85 -42.19
CA VAL A 16 9.53 24.43 -42.09
C VAL A 16 8.20 24.25 -42.80
N THR A 17 8.17 23.34 -43.75
CA THR A 17 6.92 22.97 -44.43
C THR A 17 6.03 22.09 -43.53
N ARG A 18 4.73 22.12 -43.81
CA ARG A 18 3.79 21.23 -43.10
C ARG A 18 4.17 19.74 -43.22
N GLN A 19 4.65 19.33 -44.40
CA GLN A 19 5.07 17.94 -44.63
C GLN A 19 6.25 17.55 -43.75
N GLU A 20 7.29 18.40 -43.67
CA GLU A 20 8.46 18.15 -42.83
C GLU A 20 8.07 18.06 -41.34
N LEU A 21 7.16 18.93 -40.87
CA LEU A 21 6.63 18.84 -39.51
C LEU A 21 5.86 17.54 -39.29
N GLU A 22 4.94 17.18 -40.21
CA GLU A 22 4.15 15.93 -40.13
C GLU A 22 5.05 14.70 -40.13
N ASP A 23 6.11 14.65 -40.93
CA ASP A 23 7.06 13.54 -40.97
C ASP A 23 7.87 13.44 -39.67
N ALA A 24 8.27 14.57 -39.11
CA ALA A 24 9.02 14.61 -37.84
C ALA A 24 8.18 14.13 -36.64
N ILE A 25 6.88 14.51 -36.57
CA ILE A 25 6.01 14.18 -35.42
C ILE A 25 5.29 12.83 -35.59
N ARG A 26 5.18 12.29 -36.81
CA ARG A 26 4.47 11.03 -37.10
C ARG A 26 4.90 9.85 -36.24
N PRO A 27 6.19 9.58 -35.98
CA PRO A 27 6.60 8.46 -35.13
C PRO A 27 6.13 8.60 -33.68
N ILE A 28 6.02 9.84 -33.18
CA ILE A 28 5.53 10.13 -31.83
C ILE A 28 4.02 9.89 -31.74
N LEU A 29 3.27 10.40 -32.73
CA LEU A 29 1.82 10.22 -32.81
C LEU A 29 1.44 8.75 -33.03
N GLN A 30 2.26 7.99 -33.78
CA GLN A 30 2.04 6.56 -34.00
C GLN A 30 2.05 5.78 -32.67
N LYS A 31 2.95 6.12 -31.75
CA LYS A 31 2.97 5.49 -30.41
C LYS A 31 1.63 5.66 -29.67
N ALA A 32 1.02 6.84 -29.75
CA ALA A 32 -0.29 7.09 -29.13
C ALA A 32 -1.40 6.25 -29.79
N VAL A 33 -1.40 6.14 -31.12
CA VAL A 33 -2.34 5.28 -31.86
C VAL A 33 -2.15 3.80 -31.50
N ASP A 34 -0.90 3.34 -31.36
CA ASP A 34 -0.61 1.95 -31.00
C ASP A 34 -1.04 1.62 -29.56
N VAL A 35 -0.95 2.59 -28.64
CA VAL A 35 -1.51 2.45 -27.28
C VAL A 35 -3.03 2.27 -27.33
N CYS A 36 -3.75 3.05 -28.16
CA CYS A 36 -5.19 2.88 -28.34
C CYS A 36 -5.53 1.47 -28.84
N LYS A 37 -4.82 0.99 -29.88
CA LYS A 37 -5.02 -0.37 -30.42
C LYS A 37 -4.76 -1.46 -29.38
N THR A 38 -3.68 -1.31 -28.62
CA THR A 38 -3.32 -2.25 -27.56
C THR A 38 -4.38 -2.29 -26.47
N LEU A 39 -4.92 -1.13 -26.08
CA LEU A 39 -5.98 -1.02 -25.08
C LEU A 39 -7.27 -1.74 -25.55
N MET A 40 -7.65 -1.53 -26.81
CA MET A 40 -8.81 -2.17 -27.41
C MET A 40 -8.65 -3.69 -27.45
N LEU A 41 -7.49 -4.19 -27.88
CA LEU A 41 -7.18 -5.62 -27.91
C LEU A 41 -7.25 -6.26 -26.51
N ARG A 42 -6.65 -5.62 -25.51
CA ARG A 42 -6.67 -6.11 -24.11
C ARG A 42 -8.07 -6.22 -23.53
N ASN A 43 -8.98 -5.34 -23.95
CA ASN A 43 -10.35 -5.30 -23.44
C ASN A 43 -11.35 -5.98 -24.37
N ASN A 44 -10.91 -6.67 -25.43
CA ASN A 44 -11.76 -7.31 -26.44
C ASN A 44 -12.79 -6.34 -27.04
N ILE A 45 -12.40 -5.09 -27.27
CA ILE A 45 -13.24 -4.07 -27.90
C ILE A 45 -12.93 -4.06 -29.40
N SER A 46 -13.94 -4.35 -30.25
CA SER A 46 -13.81 -4.21 -31.71
C SER A 46 -14.04 -2.75 -32.12
N TYR A 47 -13.45 -2.34 -33.25
CA TYR A 47 -13.62 -1.00 -33.83
C TYR A 47 -15.08 -0.65 -34.07
N GLU A 48 -15.88 -1.62 -34.49
CA GLU A 48 -17.32 -1.50 -34.79
C GLU A 48 -18.17 -1.21 -33.54
N LYS A 49 -17.68 -1.57 -32.37
CA LYS A 49 -18.34 -1.34 -31.07
C LYS A 49 -18.07 0.04 -30.47
N LEU A 50 -17.13 0.80 -31.05
CA LEU A 50 -16.86 2.17 -30.61
C LEU A 50 -17.90 3.12 -31.22
N SER A 51 -18.82 3.59 -30.41
CA SER A 51 -19.78 4.60 -30.82
C SER A 51 -19.12 5.94 -31.10
N HIS A 52 -18.16 6.36 -30.24
CA HIS A 52 -17.43 7.62 -30.38
C HIS A 52 -16.03 7.49 -29.79
N LEU A 53 -15.06 8.17 -30.44
CA LEU A 53 -13.72 8.43 -29.89
C LEU A 53 -13.63 9.92 -29.56
N ILE A 54 -13.64 10.24 -28.27
CA ILE A 54 -13.57 11.62 -27.76
C ILE A 54 -12.11 12.03 -27.62
N LEU A 55 -11.75 13.17 -28.17
CA LEU A 55 -10.42 13.74 -28.15
C LEU A 55 -10.31 14.82 -27.04
N ILE A 56 -9.31 14.68 -26.16
CA ILE A 56 -9.09 15.58 -25.02
C ILE A 56 -7.66 16.10 -25.03
N GLY A 57 -7.48 17.39 -24.74
CA GLY A 57 -6.21 18.07 -24.67
C GLY A 57 -5.71 18.68 -25.97
N GLY A 58 -4.84 19.69 -25.88
CA GLY A 58 -4.35 20.48 -27.01
C GLY A 58 -3.71 19.69 -28.15
N PRO A 59 -2.84 18.70 -27.89
CA PRO A 59 -2.22 17.88 -28.94
C PRO A 59 -3.21 17.16 -29.85
N THR A 60 -4.44 16.90 -29.39
CA THR A 60 -5.47 16.25 -30.21
C THR A 60 -6.07 17.16 -31.28
N SER A 61 -5.73 18.44 -31.26
CA SER A 61 -6.05 19.38 -32.33
C SER A 61 -5.14 19.22 -33.56
N ILE A 62 -4.04 18.46 -33.48
CA ILE A 62 -3.13 18.20 -34.58
C ILE A 62 -3.87 17.46 -35.71
N PRO A 63 -3.97 18.02 -36.92
CA PRO A 63 -4.73 17.39 -38.01
C PRO A 63 -4.23 16.00 -38.38
N LEU A 64 -2.91 15.78 -38.35
CA LEU A 64 -2.30 14.49 -38.62
C LEU A 64 -2.77 13.42 -37.63
N LEU A 65 -2.84 13.74 -36.33
CA LEU A 65 -3.30 12.79 -35.32
C LEU A 65 -4.75 12.36 -35.57
N ARG A 66 -5.62 13.32 -35.84
CA ARG A 66 -7.03 13.05 -36.16
C ARG A 66 -7.17 12.18 -37.39
N LYS A 67 -6.37 12.41 -38.43
CA LYS A 67 -6.31 11.60 -39.64
C LYS A 67 -5.89 10.16 -39.31
N MET A 68 -4.77 10.01 -38.56
CA MET A 68 -4.26 8.69 -38.17
C MET A 68 -5.26 7.90 -37.31
N LEU A 69 -5.99 8.55 -36.39
CA LEU A 69 -7.01 7.92 -35.56
C LEU A 69 -8.21 7.46 -36.40
N LYS A 70 -8.66 8.28 -37.36
CA LYS A 70 -9.73 7.90 -38.27
C LYS A 70 -9.34 6.70 -39.14
N GLU A 71 -8.12 6.69 -39.67
CA GLU A 71 -7.64 5.62 -40.56
C GLU A 71 -7.33 4.32 -39.82
N GLN A 72 -6.85 4.40 -38.57
CA GLN A 72 -6.26 3.27 -37.87
C GLN A 72 -7.04 2.76 -36.67
N VAL A 73 -7.98 3.54 -36.11
CA VAL A 73 -8.74 3.20 -34.90
C VAL A 73 -10.25 3.17 -35.17
N THR A 74 -10.87 4.30 -35.53
CA THR A 74 -12.30 4.36 -35.85
C THR A 74 -12.63 5.63 -36.61
N GLU A 75 -13.58 5.56 -37.55
CA GLU A 75 -14.09 6.75 -38.24
C GLU A 75 -14.93 7.65 -37.34
N ASN A 76 -15.47 7.12 -36.25
CA ASN A 76 -16.34 7.82 -35.29
C ASN A 76 -15.55 8.72 -34.32
N VAL A 77 -14.70 9.58 -34.84
CA VAL A 77 -13.96 10.58 -34.02
C VAL A 77 -14.87 11.77 -33.75
N GLU A 78 -15.16 12.01 -32.47
CA GLU A 78 -15.98 13.14 -32.03
C GLU A 78 -15.27 14.48 -32.30
N THR A 79 -15.96 15.40 -32.94
CA THR A 79 -15.42 16.71 -33.33
C THR A 79 -16.17 17.91 -32.77
N GLU A 80 -17.35 17.71 -32.19
CA GLU A 80 -18.18 18.77 -31.62
C GLU A 80 -17.71 19.22 -30.24
N ILE A 81 -17.09 18.32 -29.48
CA ILE A 81 -16.55 18.60 -28.16
C ILE A 81 -15.20 19.34 -28.31
N ASN A 82 -15.09 20.50 -27.70
CA ASN A 82 -13.84 21.24 -27.68
C ASN A 82 -12.80 20.52 -26.78
N PRO A 83 -11.69 20.00 -27.35
CA PRO A 83 -10.71 19.24 -26.61
C PRO A 83 -10.04 20.01 -25.46
N MET A 84 -9.94 21.34 -25.57
CA MET A 84 -9.29 22.19 -24.59
C MET A 84 -10.14 22.41 -23.33
N THR A 85 -11.46 22.41 -23.46
CA THR A 85 -12.40 22.71 -22.38
C THR A 85 -13.18 21.48 -21.90
N ALA A 86 -13.09 20.36 -22.60
CA ALA A 86 -13.86 19.15 -22.30
C ALA A 86 -13.75 18.69 -20.83
N VAL A 87 -12.54 18.66 -20.29
CA VAL A 87 -12.28 18.26 -18.89
C VAL A 87 -12.90 19.27 -17.91
N ALA A 88 -12.67 20.57 -18.13
CA ALA A 88 -13.20 21.62 -17.26
C ALA A 88 -14.74 21.65 -17.30
N THR A 89 -15.34 21.50 -18.47
CA THR A 89 -16.80 21.42 -18.64
C THR A 89 -17.37 20.18 -17.94
N GLY A 90 -16.73 19.00 -18.14
CA GLY A 90 -17.12 17.77 -17.45
C GLY A 90 -16.99 17.88 -15.93
N ALA A 91 -15.90 18.49 -15.44
CA ALA A 91 -15.70 18.72 -14.02
C ALA A 91 -16.75 19.68 -13.43
N ALA A 92 -17.10 20.73 -14.14
CA ALA A 92 -18.15 21.67 -13.70
C ALA A 92 -19.53 20.99 -13.65
N ILE A 93 -19.88 20.17 -14.66
CA ILE A 93 -21.11 19.37 -14.68
C ILE A 93 -21.10 18.39 -13.50
N TYR A 94 -20.00 17.67 -13.27
CA TYR A 94 -19.89 16.76 -12.15
C TYR A 94 -19.99 17.48 -10.80
N ALA A 95 -19.29 18.60 -10.63
CA ALA A 95 -19.35 19.39 -9.39
C ALA A 95 -20.78 19.87 -9.09
N SER A 96 -21.58 20.21 -10.12
CA SER A 96 -22.99 20.62 -9.94
C SER A 96 -23.89 19.49 -9.40
N THR A 97 -23.46 18.23 -9.49
CA THR A 97 -24.19 17.06 -8.96
C THR A 97 -23.85 16.73 -7.50
N ILE A 98 -22.79 17.35 -6.96
CA ILE A 98 -22.35 17.11 -5.58
C ILE A 98 -23.08 18.09 -4.66
N PRO A 99 -23.85 17.61 -3.66
CA PRO A 99 -24.42 18.50 -2.65
C PRO A 99 -23.30 19.24 -1.92
N VAL A 100 -23.40 20.55 -1.81
CA VAL A 100 -22.46 21.36 -1.02
C VAL A 100 -22.58 20.92 0.44
N LYS A 101 -21.49 20.36 1.01
CA LYS A 101 -21.40 20.16 2.45
C LYS A 101 -21.19 21.52 3.08
N ILE A 102 -22.19 22.06 3.74
CA ILE A 102 -22.02 23.20 4.63
C ILE A 102 -21.54 22.62 5.96
N ASP A 103 -20.49 23.21 6.56
CA ASP A 103 -20.09 22.84 7.92
C ASP A 103 -21.28 22.98 8.88
N GLU A 104 -21.45 22.03 9.79
CA GLU A 104 -22.59 22.05 10.75
C GLU A 104 -22.65 23.37 11.54
N ASN A 105 -21.52 24.08 11.64
CA ASN A 105 -21.42 25.36 12.32
C ASN A 105 -21.93 26.56 11.49
N ASP A 106 -22.14 26.39 10.17
CA ASP A 106 -22.61 27.45 9.26
C ASP A 106 -24.10 27.31 8.92
N ILE A 107 -24.79 26.32 9.48
CA ILE A 107 -26.24 26.15 9.29
C ILE A 107 -26.95 27.00 10.32
N GLU A 108 -27.74 27.98 9.85
CA GLU A 108 -28.62 28.77 10.72
C GLU A 108 -29.58 27.81 11.47
N ASP A 109 -29.79 28.06 12.77
CA ASP A 109 -30.61 27.21 13.67
C ASP A 109 -32.06 27.00 13.19
N ASP A 110 -32.56 27.83 12.24
CA ASP A 110 -33.91 27.78 11.67
C ASP A 110 -33.99 27.03 10.32
N THR A 111 -32.88 26.43 9.82
CA THR A 111 -32.82 25.75 8.53
C THR A 111 -33.19 24.28 8.67
N LEU A 112 -34.25 23.84 7.97
CA LEU A 112 -34.69 22.45 7.94
C LEU A 112 -33.70 21.55 7.20
N GLN A 113 -33.18 20.54 7.86
CA GLN A 113 -32.26 19.56 7.24
C GLN A 113 -33.03 18.41 6.61
N LEU A 114 -32.89 18.25 5.30
CA LEU A 114 -33.49 17.19 4.51
C LEU A 114 -32.43 16.15 4.11
N LEU A 115 -32.72 14.89 4.30
CA LEU A 115 -31.98 13.77 3.75
C LEU A 115 -32.64 13.35 2.45
N ILE A 116 -31.99 13.66 1.32
CA ILE A 116 -32.48 13.35 -0.02
C ILE A 116 -31.54 12.32 -0.64
N ASP A 117 -32.06 11.13 -0.90
CA ASP A 117 -31.28 10.02 -1.49
C ASP A 117 -31.58 9.92 -2.97
N PHE A 118 -30.60 10.27 -3.83
CA PHE A 118 -30.76 10.27 -5.26
C PHE A 118 -29.46 9.95 -6.00
N GLU A 119 -29.58 9.34 -7.18
CA GLU A 119 -28.46 9.20 -8.09
C GLU A 119 -28.28 10.49 -8.90
N ALA A 120 -27.11 11.10 -8.81
CA ALA A 120 -26.80 12.36 -9.50
C ALA A 120 -26.71 12.22 -11.03
N THR A 121 -26.64 11.01 -11.55
CA THR A 121 -26.63 10.69 -12.99
C THR A 121 -27.54 9.50 -13.28
N THR A 122 -28.35 9.58 -14.33
CA THR A 122 -29.27 8.51 -14.69
C THR A 122 -29.54 8.47 -16.20
N VAL A 123 -29.90 7.28 -16.71
CA VAL A 123 -30.45 7.12 -18.06
C VAL A 123 -31.97 7.16 -18.08
N ASP A 124 -32.58 7.07 -16.91
CA ASP A 124 -34.04 7.11 -16.78
C ASP A 124 -34.54 8.54 -16.97
N THR A 125 -35.70 8.67 -17.57
CA THR A 125 -36.36 9.97 -17.77
C THR A 125 -37.31 10.33 -16.64
N GLN A 126 -37.54 9.42 -15.70
CA GLN A 126 -38.38 9.58 -14.53
C GLN A 126 -37.58 9.21 -13.27
N MET A 127 -37.67 10.01 -12.24
CA MET A 127 -36.98 9.80 -10.98
C MET A 127 -37.94 9.63 -9.83
N PHE A 128 -37.57 8.68 -8.95
CA PHE A 128 -38.21 8.43 -7.64
C PHE A 128 -37.17 8.68 -6.55
N VAL A 129 -37.36 9.78 -5.82
CA VAL A 129 -36.36 10.26 -4.86
C VAL A 129 -36.91 10.19 -3.43
N PRO A 130 -36.41 9.26 -2.60
CA PRO A 130 -36.74 9.21 -1.19
C PRO A 130 -36.25 10.46 -0.47
N ILE A 131 -37.09 10.98 0.42
CA ILE A 131 -36.77 12.14 1.21
C ILE A 131 -37.18 11.93 2.67
N LYS A 132 -36.32 12.34 3.60
CA LYS A 132 -36.56 12.31 5.05
C LYS A 132 -36.05 13.63 5.67
N THR A 133 -36.44 13.85 6.91
CA THR A 133 -35.89 14.92 7.75
C THR A 133 -35.03 14.31 8.86
N MET A 134 -34.01 15.04 9.31
CA MET A 134 -33.26 14.66 10.51
C MET A 134 -34.15 14.66 11.75
N ASN A 135 -34.97 15.70 11.89
CA ASN A 135 -35.98 15.82 12.95
C ASN A 135 -37.37 15.94 12.30
N PHE A 136 -38.33 15.11 12.72
CA PHE A 136 -39.68 15.17 12.18
C PHE A 136 -40.36 16.49 12.52
N VAL A 137 -40.96 17.11 11.51
CA VAL A 137 -41.76 18.34 11.63
C VAL A 137 -43.16 18.06 11.12
N GLU A 138 -44.17 18.19 12.01
CA GLU A 138 -45.55 17.98 11.64
C GLU A 138 -46.05 19.04 10.65
N GLY A 139 -46.77 18.59 9.61
CA GLY A 139 -47.27 19.47 8.55
C GLY A 139 -46.26 19.83 7.48
N LEU A 140 -45.07 19.18 7.49
CA LEU A 140 -44.05 19.36 6.46
C LEU A 140 -44.49 18.74 5.14
N SER A 141 -44.31 19.52 4.05
CA SER A 141 -44.42 19.04 2.69
C SER A 141 -43.27 19.56 1.85
N VAL A 142 -42.84 18.79 0.85
CA VAL A 142 -41.70 19.12 -0.03
C VAL A 142 -42.11 18.90 -1.49
N LYS A 143 -41.70 19.83 -2.35
CA LYS A 143 -41.76 19.70 -3.82
C LYS A 143 -40.43 20.13 -4.46
N MET A 144 -40.20 19.68 -5.67
CA MET A 144 -39.09 20.08 -6.53
C MET A 144 -39.56 21.02 -7.62
N VAL A 145 -38.81 22.09 -7.88
CA VAL A 145 -39.08 23.04 -8.95
C VAL A 145 -37.87 23.11 -9.85
N ARG A 146 -38.01 22.67 -11.11
CA ARG A 146 -36.90 22.70 -12.07
C ARG A 146 -36.60 24.14 -12.51
N ARG A 147 -35.34 24.52 -12.47
CA ARG A 147 -34.94 25.90 -12.78
C ARG A 147 -35.11 26.28 -14.28
N SER A 148 -34.96 25.34 -15.20
CA SER A 148 -34.94 25.61 -16.63
C SER A 148 -36.30 25.99 -17.22
N ASP A 149 -37.36 25.38 -16.75
CA ASP A 149 -38.74 25.52 -17.29
C ASP A 149 -39.82 25.71 -16.22
N GLY A 150 -39.44 25.74 -14.95
CA GLY A 150 -40.37 25.90 -13.83
C GLY A 150 -41.26 24.69 -13.56
N MET A 151 -40.97 23.51 -14.15
CA MET A 151 -41.75 22.30 -13.86
C MET A 151 -41.71 21.98 -12.37
N GLU A 152 -42.88 21.72 -11.79
CA GLU A 152 -43.05 21.35 -10.40
C GLU A 152 -43.36 19.85 -10.25
N SER A 153 -42.71 19.19 -9.30
CA SER A 153 -43.11 17.86 -8.87
C SER A 153 -44.43 17.91 -8.06
N GLN A 154 -44.98 16.73 -7.75
CA GLN A 154 -46.04 16.65 -6.74
C GLN A 154 -45.53 17.19 -5.39
N ASN A 155 -46.43 17.87 -4.64
CA ASN A 155 -46.14 18.31 -3.28
C ASN A 155 -46.39 17.14 -2.32
N VAL A 156 -45.33 16.54 -1.79
CA VAL A 156 -45.38 15.34 -0.98
C VAL A 156 -45.33 15.70 0.51
N ARG A 157 -46.31 15.22 1.27
CA ARG A 157 -46.28 15.34 2.73
C ARG A 157 -45.26 14.35 3.31
N ILE A 158 -44.38 14.87 4.14
CA ILE A 158 -43.31 14.06 4.76
C ILE A 158 -43.83 13.52 6.10
N SER A 159 -43.84 12.19 6.25
CA SER A 159 -44.15 11.48 7.48
C SER A 159 -42.88 11.19 8.29
N GLU A 160 -43.00 10.61 9.48
CA GLU A 160 -41.85 10.09 10.26
C GLU A 160 -41.03 9.06 9.49
N GLN A 161 -41.64 8.32 8.55
CA GLN A 161 -40.99 7.35 7.70
C GLN A 161 -40.36 7.98 6.45
N GLY A 162 -40.62 9.27 6.20
CA GLY A 162 -40.21 10.02 5.02
C GLY A 162 -41.34 10.17 3.99
N GLY A 163 -40.94 10.52 2.77
CA GLY A 163 -41.80 10.62 1.58
C GLY A 163 -41.06 10.20 0.32
N LEU A 164 -41.77 10.07 -0.81
CA LEU A 164 -41.22 9.75 -2.10
C LEU A 164 -41.62 10.83 -3.10
N LEU A 165 -40.64 11.54 -3.64
CA LEU A 165 -40.82 12.52 -4.71
C LEU A 165 -40.73 11.83 -6.06
N GLU A 166 -41.62 12.20 -6.97
CA GLU A 166 -41.65 11.72 -8.35
C GLU A 166 -41.66 12.91 -9.31
N PHE A 167 -40.75 12.90 -10.29
CA PHE A 167 -40.64 13.95 -11.32
C PHE A 167 -39.91 13.47 -12.56
N ASP A 168 -40.20 14.15 -13.70
CA ASP A 168 -39.56 13.84 -14.98
C ASP A 168 -38.30 14.65 -15.20
N LEU A 169 -37.35 14.09 -15.93
CA LEU A 169 -36.11 14.72 -16.35
C LEU A 169 -36.15 15.06 -17.85
N ILE A 170 -35.56 16.21 -18.20
CA ILE A 170 -35.30 16.54 -19.60
C ILE A 170 -34.13 15.70 -20.09
N PRO A 171 -34.28 14.95 -21.22
CA PRO A 171 -33.23 14.08 -21.70
C PRO A 171 -31.93 14.79 -22.11
N ASN A 172 -30.82 14.07 -21.94
CA ASN A 172 -29.48 14.44 -22.40
C ASN A 172 -28.94 15.78 -21.88
N GLN A 173 -29.35 16.18 -20.67
CA GLN A 173 -28.85 17.42 -20.07
C GLN A 173 -28.92 17.40 -18.53
N PRO A 174 -28.19 18.33 -17.86
CA PRO A 174 -28.37 18.57 -16.43
C PRO A 174 -29.76 19.14 -16.13
N ASN A 175 -30.42 18.61 -15.11
CA ASN A 175 -31.69 19.07 -14.58
C ASN A 175 -31.45 19.59 -13.17
N THR A 176 -31.43 20.90 -12.98
CA THR A 176 -31.27 21.54 -11.67
C THR A 176 -32.62 21.88 -11.07
N PHE A 177 -32.86 21.39 -9.87
CA PHE A 177 -34.09 21.59 -9.11
C PHE A 177 -33.83 22.41 -7.86
N ARG A 178 -34.71 23.40 -7.61
CA ARG A 178 -34.84 24.03 -6.29
C ARG A 178 -35.72 23.15 -5.41
N VAL A 179 -35.27 22.88 -4.19
CA VAL A 179 -36.04 22.16 -3.18
C VAL A 179 -36.91 23.17 -2.45
N VAL A 180 -38.21 22.96 -2.44
CA VAL A 180 -39.16 23.85 -1.75
C VAL A 180 -39.81 23.06 -0.63
N ALA A 181 -39.43 23.40 0.61
CA ALA A 181 -40.03 22.85 1.82
C ALA A 181 -41.05 23.84 2.39
N SER A 182 -42.18 23.34 2.83
CA SER A 182 -43.20 24.16 3.48
C SER A 182 -43.80 23.44 4.70
N VAL A 183 -43.99 24.17 5.79
CA VAL A 183 -44.65 23.71 7.01
C VAL A 183 -45.99 24.39 7.14
N ASN A 184 -47.09 23.62 7.14
CA ASN A 184 -48.45 24.13 7.15
C ASN A 184 -48.74 25.15 6.05
N GLY A 185 -48.10 25.00 4.87
CA GLY A 185 -48.26 25.86 3.70
C GLY A 185 -47.38 27.12 3.68
N VAL A 186 -46.54 27.32 4.70
CA VAL A 186 -45.56 28.42 4.74
C VAL A 186 -44.19 27.90 4.31
N GLU A 187 -43.56 28.49 3.29
CA GLU A 187 -42.23 28.09 2.81
C GLU A 187 -41.19 28.37 3.90
N VAL A 188 -40.31 27.36 4.15
CA VAL A 188 -39.24 27.41 5.13
C VAL A 188 -37.90 27.16 4.46
N LYS A 189 -36.84 27.75 5.01
CA LYS A 189 -35.48 27.45 4.54
C LYS A 189 -35.16 25.98 4.74
N CYS A 190 -34.55 25.35 3.75
CA CYS A 190 -34.15 23.95 3.84
C CYS A 190 -32.74 23.73 3.23
N PHE A 191 -32.09 22.69 3.67
CA PHE A 191 -30.84 22.20 3.13
C PHE A 191 -30.95 20.72 2.79
N PRO A 192 -30.52 20.28 1.59
CA PRO A 192 -30.03 21.10 0.47
C PRO A 192 -31.15 21.95 -0.15
N ALA A 193 -30.82 23.19 -0.56
CA ALA A 193 -31.75 24.07 -1.24
C ALA A 193 -31.91 23.76 -2.73
N GLU A 194 -30.91 23.12 -3.31
CA GLU A 194 -30.87 22.73 -4.72
C GLU A 194 -30.20 21.36 -4.89
N LEU A 195 -30.59 20.67 -5.95
CA LEU A 195 -29.93 19.45 -6.43
C LEU A 195 -29.91 19.41 -7.95
N THR A 196 -28.88 18.77 -8.52
CA THR A 196 -28.76 18.61 -9.97
C THR A 196 -28.67 17.11 -10.32
N ILE A 197 -29.47 16.68 -11.30
CA ILE A 197 -29.45 15.32 -11.83
C ILE A 197 -29.16 15.42 -13.33
N VAL A 198 -28.13 14.74 -13.79
CA VAL A 198 -27.76 14.67 -15.20
C VAL A 198 -28.42 13.44 -15.82
N GLN A 199 -29.36 13.69 -16.74
CA GLN A 199 -30.00 12.63 -17.51
C GLN A 199 -29.23 12.39 -18.82
N GLY A 200 -29.20 11.12 -19.27
CA GLY A 200 -28.55 10.68 -20.52
C GLY A 200 -27.19 10.01 -20.30
N THR A 201 -26.68 10.01 -19.09
CA THR A 201 -25.48 9.26 -18.75
C THR A 201 -25.66 8.58 -17.40
N LYS A 202 -25.22 7.37 -17.30
CA LYS A 202 -24.97 6.73 -16.02
C LYS A 202 -23.46 6.80 -15.80
N ALA A 203 -23.01 7.74 -14.99
CA ALA A 203 -21.64 7.73 -14.54
C ALA A 203 -21.45 6.40 -13.79
N GLY A 204 -20.74 5.47 -14.44
CA GLY A 204 -20.35 4.24 -13.78
C GLY A 204 -19.63 4.61 -12.49
N THR A 205 -19.88 3.91 -11.41
CA THR A 205 -19.14 4.09 -10.17
C THR A 205 -17.66 3.95 -10.51
N ALA A 206 -16.86 4.97 -10.21
CA ALA A 206 -15.41 4.88 -10.38
C ALA A 206 -14.91 3.65 -9.61
N ILE A 207 -14.04 2.88 -10.24
CA ILE A 207 -13.47 1.66 -9.64
C ILE A 207 -11.97 1.83 -9.50
N LEU A 208 -11.39 1.17 -8.51
CA LEU A 208 -9.93 1.13 -8.36
C LEU A 208 -9.29 0.37 -9.52
N PRO A 209 -8.37 0.98 -10.28
CA PRO A 209 -7.70 0.32 -11.40
C PRO A 209 -6.64 -0.70 -10.96
N TYR A 210 -6.15 -0.58 -9.72
CA TYR A 210 -5.10 -1.40 -9.11
C TYR A 210 -5.43 -1.69 -7.65
N ASN A 211 -4.76 -2.71 -7.08
CA ASN A 211 -4.74 -2.91 -5.64
C ASN A 211 -3.95 -1.77 -4.99
N ILE A 212 -4.50 -1.16 -3.96
CA ILE A 212 -3.76 -0.21 -3.12
C ILE A 212 -3.14 -0.97 -1.98
N GLY A 213 -1.85 -0.78 -1.78
CA GLY A 213 -1.09 -1.43 -0.71
C GLY A 213 -0.03 -0.51 -0.13
N MET A 214 0.69 -1.00 0.84
CA MET A 214 1.77 -0.28 1.50
C MET A 214 3.02 -1.14 1.62
N GLU A 215 4.15 -0.49 1.85
CA GLU A 215 5.39 -1.14 2.19
C GLU A 215 5.37 -1.60 3.66
N VAL A 216 5.57 -2.90 3.89
CA VAL A 216 5.64 -3.50 5.23
C VAL A 216 6.90 -4.35 5.34
N PHE A 217 7.64 -4.20 6.43
CA PHE A 217 8.76 -5.10 6.71
C PHE A 217 8.26 -6.48 7.10
N ASN A 218 8.68 -7.49 6.34
CA ASN A 218 8.37 -8.89 6.62
C ASN A 218 9.56 -9.57 7.32
N PRO A 219 9.49 -9.85 8.63
CA PRO A 219 10.62 -10.40 9.38
C PRO A 219 10.98 -11.84 8.95
N LYS A 220 10.04 -12.59 8.39
CA LYS A 220 10.32 -13.95 7.88
C LYS A 220 11.14 -13.94 6.59
N LYS A 221 10.89 -12.94 5.73
CA LYS A 221 11.61 -12.75 4.48
C LYS A 221 12.80 -11.79 4.65
N ASP A 222 12.88 -11.08 5.77
CA ASP A 222 13.88 -10.04 6.09
C ASP A 222 13.99 -8.99 4.95
N LYS A 223 12.84 -8.57 4.43
CA LYS A 223 12.72 -7.54 3.38
C LYS A 223 11.40 -6.78 3.47
N CYS A 224 11.37 -5.59 2.86
CA CYS A 224 10.15 -4.80 2.71
C CYS A 224 9.32 -5.33 1.54
N VAL A 225 8.07 -5.65 1.82
CA VAL A 225 7.13 -6.22 0.84
C VAL A 225 5.89 -5.36 0.67
N PHE A 226 5.27 -5.47 -0.48
CA PHE A 226 3.94 -4.92 -0.73
C PHE A 226 2.91 -5.74 0.06
N THR A 227 2.07 -5.03 0.82
CA THR A 227 0.92 -5.60 1.53
C THR A 227 -0.32 -4.82 1.15
N ALA A 228 -1.30 -5.48 0.54
CA ALA A 228 -2.54 -4.86 0.10
C ALA A 228 -3.42 -4.44 1.28
N PHE A 229 -4.11 -3.31 1.14
CA PHE A 229 -5.18 -2.93 2.05
C PHE A 229 -6.41 -3.78 1.75
N THR A 230 -6.86 -4.57 2.73
CA THR A 230 -8.12 -5.32 2.61
C THR A 230 -9.28 -4.34 2.46
N GLY A 231 -10.00 -4.42 1.35
CA GLY A 231 -11.07 -3.50 0.95
C GLY A 231 -10.69 -2.50 -0.15
N LEU A 232 -9.41 -2.45 -0.58
CA LEU A 232 -8.93 -1.63 -1.69
C LEU A 232 -8.34 -2.48 -2.83
N GLU A 233 -8.99 -3.59 -3.13
CA GLU A 233 -8.62 -4.46 -4.24
C GLU A 233 -9.01 -3.81 -5.58
N LYS A 234 -8.33 -4.21 -6.64
CA LYS A 234 -8.65 -3.84 -8.01
C LYS A 234 -10.14 -4.09 -8.33
N ASN A 235 -10.73 -3.20 -9.12
CA ASN A 235 -12.14 -3.19 -9.49
C ASN A 235 -13.12 -2.90 -8.33
N ARG A 236 -12.63 -2.52 -7.15
CA ARG A 236 -13.49 -2.09 -6.05
C ARG A 236 -14.17 -0.77 -6.40
N PRO A 237 -15.51 -0.66 -6.29
CA PRO A 237 -16.20 0.61 -6.53
C PRO A 237 -15.88 1.64 -5.45
N LEU A 238 -15.78 2.91 -5.86
CA LEU A 238 -15.55 4.05 -4.96
C LEU A 238 -16.88 4.67 -4.49
N PRO A 239 -16.99 5.19 -3.26
CA PRO A 239 -15.91 5.28 -2.28
C PRO A 239 -15.58 3.92 -1.67
N ALA A 240 -14.32 3.72 -1.29
CA ALA A 240 -13.86 2.48 -0.71
C ALA A 240 -12.99 2.72 0.53
N VAL A 241 -12.96 1.75 1.41
CA VAL A 241 -12.18 1.81 2.64
C VAL A 241 -11.34 0.53 2.73
N GLY A 242 -10.05 0.71 2.96
CA GLY A 242 -9.15 -0.41 3.18
C GLY A 242 -8.42 -0.32 4.51
N THR A 243 -8.06 -1.47 5.04
CA THR A 243 -7.42 -1.58 6.36
C THR A 243 -6.27 -2.58 6.35
N VAL A 244 -5.24 -2.28 7.14
CA VAL A 244 -4.18 -3.23 7.52
C VAL A 244 -4.06 -3.20 9.04
N TYR A 245 -4.18 -4.35 9.67
CA TYR A 245 -4.15 -4.51 11.13
C TYR A 245 -2.90 -5.25 11.60
N GLY A 246 -2.58 -5.06 12.89
CA GLY A 246 -1.59 -5.88 13.58
C GLY A 246 -0.14 -5.56 13.23
N LEU A 247 0.10 -4.43 12.61
CA LEU A 247 1.44 -3.90 12.40
C LEU A 247 2.05 -3.44 13.74
N LYS A 248 3.37 -3.29 13.77
CA LYS A 248 4.10 -2.80 14.93
C LYS A 248 5.04 -1.67 14.54
N THR A 249 5.15 -0.67 15.41
CA THR A 249 6.13 0.42 15.23
C THR A 249 7.56 -0.13 15.30
N LEU A 250 8.41 0.28 14.37
CA LEU A 250 9.83 -0.13 14.32
C LEU A 250 10.71 0.72 15.25
N SER A 251 10.24 1.92 15.61
CA SER A 251 10.89 2.85 16.53
C SER A 251 9.88 3.40 17.53
N GLU A 252 10.36 4.00 18.60
CA GLU A 252 9.54 4.79 19.51
C GLU A 252 9.17 6.14 18.86
N LEU A 253 8.07 6.74 19.32
CA LEU A 253 7.66 8.10 18.94
C LEU A 253 7.51 8.92 20.23
N ARG A 254 8.31 9.99 20.34
CA ARG A 254 8.27 10.93 21.47
C ARG A 254 7.49 12.17 21.08
N PRO A 255 6.51 12.61 21.86
CA PRO A 255 5.75 13.83 21.57
C PRO A 255 6.66 15.04 21.37
N GLY A 256 6.42 15.78 20.28
CA GLY A 256 7.17 16.98 19.91
C GLY A 256 8.51 16.75 19.21
N GLU A 257 8.95 15.48 19.03
CA GLU A 257 10.19 15.16 18.31
C GLU A 257 9.92 14.89 16.82
N GLU A 258 10.29 15.81 15.96
CA GLU A 258 10.07 15.73 14.49
C GLU A 258 10.79 14.51 13.87
N ASN A 259 11.98 14.16 14.38
CA ASN A 259 12.79 13.07 13.85
C ASN A 259 12.27 11.67 14.24
N ASP A 260 11.41 11.58 15.26
CA ASP A 260 10.74 10.33 15.62
C ASP A 260 9.53 10.16 14.70
N MET A 261 9.63 9.26 13.71
CA MET A 261 8.59 9.15 12.69
C MET A 261 8.27 7.71 12.28
N VAL A 262 7.01 7.50 11.90
CA VAL A 262 6.55 6.33 11.14
C VAL A 262 6.22 6.79 9.73
N ARG A 263 6.94 6.25 8.75
CA ARG A 263 6.70 6.50 7.33
C ARG A 263 5.84 5.39 6.77
N ILE A 264 4.74 5.75 6.13
CA ILE A 264 3.80 4.84 5.48
C ILE A 264 3.85 5.13 3.99
N ALA A 265 4.61 4.33 3.25
CA ALA A 265 4.72 4.44 1.81
C ALA A 265 3.62 3.62 1.13
N VAL A 266 2.78 4.29 0.33
CA VAL A 266 1.62 3.72 -0.36
C VAL A 266 1.98 3.44 -1.82
N TYR A 267 1.59 2.27 -2.32
CA TYR A 267 1.87 1.80 -3.67
C TYR A 267 0.61 1.29 -4.36
N GLN A 268 0.64 1.29 -5.70
CA GLN A 268 -0.33 0.59 -6.55
C GLN A 268 0.31 -0.67 -7.10
N GLY A 269 -0.35 -1.81 -6.95
CA GLY A 269 0.11 -3.11 -7.41
C GLY A 269 -0.95 -3.87 -8.18
N ASP A 270 -0.52 -4.82 -8.99
CA ASP A 270 -1.42 -5.80 -9.63
C ASP A 270 -1.78 -6.95 -8.69
N ASP A 271 -2.56 -7.91 -9.18
CA ASP A 271 -3.01 -9.06 -8.37
C ASP A 271 -1.85 -9.97 -7.92
N SER A 272 -0.66 -9.84 -8.51
CA SER A 272 0.54 -10.60 -8.16
C SER A 272 1.46 -9.88 -7.19
N ALA A 273 1.09 -8.68 -6.70
CA ALA A 273 1.96 -7.80 -5.92
C ALA A 273 2.18 -8.26 -4.48
N GLU A 274 1.18 -8.93 -3.89
CA GLU A 274 1.23 -9.31 -2.46
C GLU A 274 2.47 -10.12 -2.10
N GLY A 275 3.19 -9.65 -1.09
CA GLY A 275 4.39 -10.29 -0.57
C GLY A 275 5.66 -10.18 -1.42
N LYS A 276 5.63 -9.47 -2.57
CA LYS A 276 6.81 -9.11 -3.37
C LYS A 276 7.43 -7.82 -2.88
N THR A 277 8.65 -7.53 -3.31
CA THR A 277 9.37 -6.29 -2.97
C THR A 277 8.55 -5.06 -3.39
N ALA A 278 8.22 -4.17 -2.43
CA ALA A 278 7.34 -3.02 -2.68
C ALA A 278 7.88 -2.07 -3.76
N ALA A 279 9.19 -1.91 -3.86
CA ALA A 279 9.84 -1.05 -4.86
C ALA A 279 9.60 -1.46 -6.33
N LEU A 280 9.07 -2.67 -6.59
CA LEU A 280 8.67 -3.12 -7.93
C LEU A 280 7.43 -2.39 -8.46
N PHE A 281 6.60 -1.86 -7.56
CA PHE A 281 5.29 -1.33 -7.88
C PHE A 281 5.29 0.18 -8.00
N GLU A 282 4.16 0.73 -8.47
CA GLU A 282 4.01 2.17 -8.66
C GLU A 282 3.83 2.85 -7.30
N TYR A 283 4.74 3.75 -6.97
CA TYR A 283 4.64 4.57 -5.77
C TYR A 283 3.54 5.64 -5.94
N VAL A 284 2.67 5.76 -4.96
CA VAL A 284 1.58 6.74 -4.95
C VAL A 284 1.99 7.97 -4.16
N SER A 285 2.29 7.78 -2.89
CA SER A 285 2.67 8.84 -1.95
C SER A 285 3.16 8.21 -0.66
N ASP A 286 3.75 8.99 0.23
CA ASP A 286 3.98 8.60 1.62
C ASP A 286 3.32 9.57 2.61
N VAL A 287 2.98 9.01 3.75
CA VAL A 287 2.50 9.76 4.91
C VAL A 287 3.48 9.54 6.03
N ILE A 288 3.91 10.65 6.60
CA ILE A 288 4.79 10.67 7.78
C ILE A 288 3.94 11.03 8.98
N VAL A 289 3.94 10.15 10.00
CA VAL A 289 3.42 10.44 11.33
C VAL A 289 4.63 10.64 12.23
N SER A 290 4.84 11.86 12.70
CA SER A 290 5.97 12.24 13.55
C SER A 290 5.56 12.42 15.01
N GLY A 291 6.54 12.68 15.87
CA GLY A 291 6.26 13.04 17.26
C GLY A 291 5.42 14.31 17.42
N GLU A 292 5.38 15.20 16.42
CA GLU A 292 4.53 16.39 16.43
C GLU A 292 3.03 16.05 16.27
N ASP A 293 2.70 14.92 15.66
CA ASP A 293 1.33 14.49 15.41
C ASP A 293 0.71 13.74 16.61
N ILE A 294 1.50 13.45 17.65
CA ILE A 294 1.09 12.67 18.81
C ILE A 294 1.21 13.46 20.10
N VAL A 295 0.36 13.13 21.07
CA VAL A 295 0.32 13.83 22.38
C VAL A 295 0.89 13.00 23.53
N SER A 296 1.07 11.69 23.36
CA SER A 296 1.68 10.80 24.35
C SER A 296 2.69 9.86 23.71
N PHE A 297 3.67 9.44 24.50
CA PHE A 297 4.75 8.55 24.11
C PHE A 297 4.23 7.21 23.57
N ILE A 298 4.75 6.79 22.43
CA ILE A 298 4.46 5.49 21.79
C ILE A 298 5.75 4.67 21.80
N PRO A 299 5.81 3.59 22.61
CA PRO A 299 6.96 2.69 22.64
C PRO A 299 7.20 1.98 21.31
N GLN A 300 8.45 1.62 21.03
CA GLN A 300 8.79 0.68 19.98
C GLN A 300 8.03 -0.65 20.15
N GLY A 301 7.56 -1.25 19.05
CA GLY A 301 6.79 -2.49 19.08
C GLY A 301 5.31 -2.31 19.44
N SER A 302 4.83 -1.08 19.65
CA SER A 302 3.41 -0.78 19.85
C SER A 302 2.59 -1.16 18.63
N ARG A 303 1.37 -1.66 18.86
CA ARG A 303 0.46 -1.98 17.75
C ARG A 303 0.02 -0.72 17.03
N ILE A 304 -0.02 -0.83 15.70
CA ILE A 304 -0.49 0.21 14.80
C ILE A 304 -1.48 -0.40 13.80
N ASN A 305 -2.62 0.26 13.63
CA ASN A 305 -3.60 -0.08 12.61
C ASN A 305 -3.68 1.07 11.61
N ILE A 306 -3.73 0.74 10.34
CA ILE A 306 -3.75 1.74 9.27
C ILE A 306 -5.00 1.53 8.44
N LYS A 307 -5.76 2.62 8.23
CA LYS A 307 -6.95 2.66 7.41
C LYS A 307 -6.75 3.70 6.31
N ILE A 308 -7.11 3.37 5.07
CA ILE A 308 -7.18 4.34 3.97
C ILE A 308 -8.63 4.43 3.50
N GLU A 309 -9.11 5.64 3.38
CA GLU A 309 -10.40 5.98 2.76
C GLU A 309 -10.13 6.60 1.39
N VAL A 310 -10.72 6.03 0.34
CA VAL A 310 -10.65 6.54 -1.03
C VAL A 310 -12.01 7.08 -1.41
N ALA A 311 -12.09 8.39 -1.60
CA ALA A 311 -13.32 9.08 -1.99
C ALA A 311 -13.67 8.79 -3.46
N ARG A 312 -14.88 9.16 -3.89
CA ARG A 312 -15.28 9.10 -5.31
C ARG A 312 -14.41 9.96 -6.23
N SER A 313 -13.79 11.00 -5.68
CA SER A 313 -12.82 11.87 -6.37
C SER A 313 -11.41 11.27 -6.44
N GLU A 314 -11.22 10.04 -5.99
CA GLU A 314 -9.91 9.37 -5.81
C GLU A 314 -8.99 10.04 -4.78
N MET A 315 -9.45 11.05 -4.06
CA MET A 315 -8.73 11.59 -2.91
C MET A 315 -8.61 10.51 -1.83
N MET A 316 -7.41 10.38 -1.29
CA MET A 316 -7.10 9.38 -0.26
C MET A 316 -6.83 10.07 1.07
N THR A 317 -7.48 9.58 2.11
CA THR A 317 -7.23 9.97 3.50
C THR A 317 -6.73 8.77 4.27
N ILE A 318 -5.61 8.90 4.95
CA ILE A 318 -5.06 7.86 5.80
C ILE A 318 -5.35 8.16 7.26
N VAL A 319 -5.75 7.14 7.97
CA VAL A 319 -5.99 7.17 9.42
C VAL A 319 -5.07 6.16 10.07
N VAL A 320 -4.28 6.61 11.01
CA VAL A 320 -3.32 5.80 11.76
C VAL A 320 -3.76 5.74 13.21
N ASP A 321 -4.14 4.56 13.68
CA ASP A 321 -4.59 4.31 15.04
C ASP A 321 -3.50 3.60 15.84
N PHE A 322 -3.23 4.10 17.05
CA PHE A 322 -2.37 3.48 18.06
C PHE A 322 -3.24 2.95 19.21
N PRO A 323 -3.71 1.69 19.15
CA PRO A 323 -4.74 1.18 20.07
C PRO A 323 -4.33 1.20 21.54
N GLU A 324 -3.03 1.06 21.84
CA GLU A 324 -2.51 1.00 23.21
C GLU A 324 -2.48 2.36 23.88
N SER A 325 -2.30 3.44 23.12
CA SER A 325 -2.32 4.82 23.62
C SER A 325 -3.64 5.55 23.38
N GLY A 326 -4.54 4.94 22.59
CA GLY A 326 -5.82 5.55 22.20
C GLY A 326 -5.68 6.74 21.25
N GLN A 327 -4.50 6.95 20.67
CA GLN A 327 -4.23 8.07 19.76
C GLN A 327 -4.61 7.71 18.33
N ARG A 328 -5.09 8.72 17.60
CA ARG A 328 -5.47 8.63 16.20
C ARG A 328 -4.94 9.85 15.45
N VAL A 329 -4.27 9.59 14.33
CA VAL A 329 -3.74 10.62 13.45
C VAL A 329 -4.39 10.46 12.08
N GLU A 330 -4.91 11.56 11.52
CA GLU A 330 -5.54 11.58 10.20
C GLU A 330 -4.76 12.55 9.30
N LYS A 331 -4.40 12.09 8.10
CA LYS A 331 -3.69 12.88 7.10
C LYS A 331 -4.23 12.60 5.69
N HIS A 332 -4.20 13.61 4.84
CA HIS A 332 -4.52 13.45 3.42
C HIS A 332 -3.26 13.02 2.66
N LEU A 333 -3.42 12.07 1.73
CA LEU A 333 -2.35 11.73 0.80
C LEU A 333 -2.29 12.78 -0.32
N ASP A 334 -1.14 13.43 -0.43
CA ASP A 334 -0.87 14.32 -1.56
C ASP A 334 -0.46 13.48 -2.78
N THR A 335 -1.42 13.25 -3.67
CA THR A 335 -1.18 12.52 -4.92
C THR A 335 -0.63 13.41 -6.04
N SER A 336 -0.54 14.73 -5.83
CA SER A 336 0.04 15.65 -6.82
C SER A 336 1.54 15.43 -7.01
N ARG A 337 2.20 14.87 -6.00
CA ARG A 337 3.64 14.51 -6.01
C ARG A 337 3.98 13.23 -6.76
N ARG A 338 3.02 12.55 -7.37
CA ARG A 338 3.26 11.31 -8.18
C ARG A 338 4.38 11.45 -9.22
N GLN A 339 4.75 12.66 -9.62
CA GLN A 339 5.77 12.94 -10.64
C GLN A 339 7.05 13.59 -10.11
N GLU A 340 7.12 13.90 -8.82
CA GLU A 340 8.36 14.39 -8.24
C GLU A 340 9.38 13.24 -8.24
N THR A 341 10.53 13.52 -8.81
CA THR A 341 11.68 12.60 -8.78
C THR A 341 12.01 12.29 -7.33
N LYS A 342 12.03 11.00 -7.00
CA LYS A 342 12.45 10.54 -5.67
C LYS A 342 13.81 11.12 -5.34
N ASP A 343 13.98 11.53 -4.10
CA ASP A 343 15.22 12.16 -3.65
C ASP A 343 16.41 11.18 -3.70
N LEU A 344 17.60 11.74 -3.67
CA LEU A 344 18.86 11.01 -3.73
C LEU A 344 18.97 9.97 -2.60
N ASP A 345 18.50 10.32 -1.41
CA ASP A 345 18.59 9.45 -0.22
C ASP A 345 17.69 8.22 -0.36
N TYR A 346 16.49 8.40 -0.93
CA TYR A 346 15.62 7.26 -1.25
C TYR A 346 16.28 6.31 -2.25
N LEU A 347 16.88 6.82 -3.34
CA LEU A 347 17.54 5.98 -4.34
C LEU A 347 18.73 5.23 -3.75
N LYS A 348 19.57 5.90 -2.95
CA LYS A 348 20.67 5.26 -2.22
C LYS A 348 20.18 4.15 -1.27
N LEU A 349 19.09 4.39 -0.56
CA LEU A 349 18.47 3.39 0.30
C LEU A 349 18.01 2.16 -0.51
N GLN A 350 17.38 2.36 -1.69
CA GLN A 350 16.95 1.25 -2.53
C GLN A 350 18.13 0.45 -3.10
N ILE A 351 19.23 1.10 -3.50
CA ILE A 351 20.47 0.44 -3.92
C ILE A 351 21.03 -0.44 -2.79
N ALA A 352 21.13 0.11 -1.58
CA ALA A 352 21.60 -0.62 -0.40
C ALA A 352 20.68 -1.83 -0.08
N ARG A 353 19.36 -1.68 -0.22
CA ARG A 353 18.39 -2.77 -0.06
C ARG A 353 18.57 -3.86 -1.11
N ALA A 354 18.73 -3.50 -2.39
CA ALA A 354 18.98 -4.45 -3.47
C ALA A 354 20.27 -5.25 -3.23
N THR A 355 21.34 -4.57 -2.85
CA THR A 355 22.63 -5.18 -2.50
C THR A 355 22.49 -6.16 -1.32
N SER A 356 21.78 -5.75 -0.26
CA SER A 356 21.53 -6.59 0.91
C SER A 356 20.71 -7.83 0.56
N GLN A 357 19.63 -7.69 -0.22
CA GLN A 357 18.80 -8.82 -0.65
C GLN A 357 19.58 -9.80 -1.52
N LEU A 358 20.34 -9.31 -2.48
CA LEU A 358 21.20 -10.16 -3.33
C LEU A 358 22.24 -10.93 -2.50
N ASN A 359 22.93 -10.24 -1.58
CA ASN A 359 23.95 -10.88 -0.74
C ASN A 359 23.41 -12.01 0.15
N LYS A 360 22.16 -11.93 0.60
CA LYS A 360 21.50 -13.01 1.36
C LYS A 360 21.30 -14.28 0.54
N LEU A 361 21.22 -14.18 -0.78
CA LEU A 361 21.07 -15.31 -1.67
C LEU A 361 22.41 -16.03 -1.92
N LYS A 362 23.55 -15.32 -1.77
CA LYS A 362 24.90 -15.83 -2.08
C LYS A 362 25.22 -17.19 -1.42
N GLU A 363 24.80 -17.37 -0.17
CA GLU A 363 25.10 -18.61 0.59
C GLU A 363 24.37 -19.87 0.09
N PHE A 364 23.36 -19.69 -0.77
CA PHE A 364 22.45 -20.75 -1.18
C PHE A 364 22.53 -21.08 -2.67
N VAL A 365 23.48 -20.48 -3.40
CA VAL A 365 23.51 -20.53 -4.85
C VAL A 365 24.73 -21.30 -5.34
N GLU A 366 24.50 -22.29 -6.21
CA GLU A 366 25.54 -23.04 -6.91
C GLU A 366 25.98 -22.32 -8.20
N ASP A 367 25.04 -21.66 -8.90
CA ASP A 367 25.32 -20.88 -10.11
C ASP A 367 25.55 -19.39 -9.78
N MET A 368 26.81 -18.99 -9.84
CA MET A 368 27.25 -17.62 -9.56
C MET A 368 27.09 -16.66 -10.76
N GLU A 369 26.78 -17.14 -11.96
CA GLU A 369 26.72 -16.29 -13.15
C GLU A 369 25.58 -15.26 -13.05
N VAL A 370 24.38 -15.70 -12.68
CA VAL A 370 23.23 -14.82 -12.51
C VAL A 370 23.46 -13.83 -11.36
N PHE A 371 24.05 -14.33 -10.25
CA PHE A 371 24.42 -13.49 -9.11
C PHE A 371 25.34 -12.34 -9.50
N GLU A 372 26.45 -12.62 -10.19
CA GLU A 372 27.44 -11.62 -10.60
C GLU A 372 26.86 -10.66 -11.66
N ARG A 373 25.98 -11.12 -12.53
CA ARG A 373 25.26 -10.25 -13.47
C ARG A 373 24.40 -9.21 -12.74
N ILE A 374 23.57 -9.65 -11.77
CA ILE A 374 22.73 -8.72 -10.99
C ILE A 374 23.60 -7.77 -10.17
N ARG A 375 24.67 -8.27 -9.56
CA ARG A 375 25.61 -7.44 -8.82
C ARG A 375 26.24 -6.35 -9.68
N THR A 376 26.65 -6.70 -10.90
CA THR A 376 27.21 -5.74 -11.87
C THR A 376 26.19 -4.67 -12.23
N GLN A 377 24.91 -5.03 -12.42
CA GLN A 377 23.84 -4.06 -12.66
C GLN A 377 23.66 -3.08 -11.49
N ILE A 378 23.74 -3.56 -10.25
CA ILE A 378 23.64 -2.70 -9.05
C ILE A 378 24.79 -1.70 -9.03
N VAL A 379 26.04 -2.15 -9.28
CA VAL A 379 27.21 -1.27 -9.31
C VAL A 379 27.09 -0.21 -10.42
N GLN A 380 26.62 -0.59 -11.61
CA GLN A 380 26.38 0.36 -12.71
C GLN A 380 25.33 1.42 -12.35
N ILE A 381 24.28 1.05 -11.61
CA ILE A 381 23.26 1.99 -11.13
C ILE A 381 23.87 2.96 -10.11
N GLU A 382 24.68 2.47 -9.17
CA GLU A 382 25.37 3.29 -8.18
C GLU A 382 26.31 4.30 -8.84
N GLU A 383 27.14 3.86 -9.78
CA GLU A 383 28.01 4.73 -10.58
C GLU A 383 27.23 5.75 -11.42
N ALA A 384 26.12 5.35 -12.03
CA ALA A 384 25.27 6.26 -12.79
C ALA A 384 24.63 7.33 -11.91
N LEU A 385 24.20 6.97 -10.69
CA LEU A 385 23.65 7.91 -9.72
C LEU A 385 24.70 8.93 -9.27
N ASP A 386 25.91 8.48 -8.96
CA ASP A 386 27.04 9.34 -8.56
C ASP A 386 27.49 10.28 -9.69
N ASN A 387 27.34 9.86 -10.95
CA ASN A 387 27.62 10.67 -12.14
C ASN A 387 26.46 11.60 -12.54
N GLY A 388 25.40 11.72 -11.72
CA GLY A 388 24.31 12.67 -11.92
C GLY A 388 23.27 12.23 -12.96
N ALA A 389 23.10 10.94 -13.21
CA ALA A 389 22.04 10.43 -14.08
C ALA A 389 20.65 10.84 -13.59
N GLN A 390 19.68 10.93 -14.50
CA GLN A 390 18.31 11.30 -14.15
C GLN A 390 17.71 10.26 -13.19
N HIS A 391 17.16 10.72 -12.07
CA HIS A 391 16.58 9.88 -11.01
C HIS A 391 15.51 8.91 -11.53
N LYS A 392 14.70 9.33 -12.51
CA LYS A 392 13.69 8.49 -13.14
C LYS A 392 14.29 7.28 -13.89
N GLN A 393 15.44 7.45 -14.51
CA GLN A 393 16.14 6.34 -15.17
C GLN A 393 16.72 5.37 -14.14
N ILE A 394 17.31 5.91 -13.06
CA ILE A 394 17.80 5.11 -11.93
C ILE A 394 16.69 4.29 -11.32
N GLU A 395 15.52 4.89 -11.08
CA GLU A 395 14.35 4.17 -10.54
C GLU A 395 13.89 3.02 -11.45
N GLN A 396 13.88 3.24 -12.77
CA GLN A 396 13.50 2.19 -13.72
C GLN A 396 14.50 1.02 -13.71
N HIS A 397 15.80 1.31 -13.72
CA HIS A 397 16.82 0.26 -13.63
C HIS A 397 16.78 -0.47 -12.29
N LEU A 398 16.51 0.22 -11.17
CA LEU A 398 16.30 -0.41 -9.88
C LEU A 398 15.11 -1.38 -9.88
N LYS A 399 13.99 -1.03 -10.53
CA LYS A 399 12.84 -1.95 -10.68
C LYS A 399 13.23 -3.20 -11.46
N GLU A 400 14.08 -3.08 -12.51
CA GLU A 400 14.58 -4.23 -13.26
C GLU A 400 15.50 -5.12 -12.40
N VAL A 401 16.37 -4.51 -11.60
CA VAL A 401 17.23 -5.23 -10.64
C VAL A 401 16.39 -5.97 -9.60
N PHE A 402 15.42 -5.30 -8.96
CA PHE A 402 14.54 -5.96 -7.99
C PHE A 402 13.75 -7.12 -8.61
N ARG A 403 13.28 -6.97 -9.86
CA ARG A 403 12.63 -8.06 -10.59
C ARG A 403 13.58 -9.23 -10.80
N SER A 404 14.82 -8.96 -11.22
CA SER A 404 15.85 -9.99 -11.39
C SER A 404 16.19 -10.69 -10.07
N ILE A 405 16.21 -9.96 -8.95
CA ILE A 405 16.40 -10.56 -7.61
C ILE A 405 15.22 -11.45 -7.23
N GLU A 406 13.97 -11.00 -7.43
CA GLU A 406 12.77 -11.81 -7.14
C GLU A 406 12.73 -13.10 -7.99
N ASP A 407 13.02 -13.00 -9.29
CA ASP A 407 13.08 -14.16 -10.20
C ASP A 407 14.18 -15.14 -9.76
N TYR A 408 15.34 -14.59 -9.38
CA TYR A 408 16.46 -15.39 -8.87
C TYR A 408 16.14 -16.03 -7.51
N GLU A 409 15.50 -15.30 -6.62
CA GLU A 409 15.00 -15.82 -5.34
C GLU A 409 14.00 -16.96 -5.54
N GLN A 410 13.10 -16.84 -6.53
CA GLN A 410 12.12 -17.85 -6.85
C GLN A 410 12.77 -19.08 -7.51
N SER A 411 13.66 -18.89 -8.47
CA SER A 411 14.35 -19.99 -9.17
C SER A 411 15.23 -20.83 -8.24
N THR A 412 15.80 -20.19 -7.20
CA THR A 412 16.67 -20.84 -6.22
C THR A 412 15.93 -21.31 -4.95
N GLU A 413 14.60 -21.20 -4.89
CA GLU A 413 13.83 -21.52 -3.68
C GLU A 413 14.04 -22.97 -3.21
N TRP A 414 14.03 -23.92 -4.15
CA TRP A 414 14.27 -25.33 -3.80
C TRP A 414 15.68 -25.54 -3.23
N ASP A 415 16.70 -24.99 -3.85
CA ASP A 415 18.09 -25.19 -3.41
C ASP A 415 18.32 -24.57 -2.04
N ARG A 416 17.73 -23.43 -1.76
CA ARG A 416 17.75 -22.80 -0.44
C ARG A 416 17.09 -23.67 0.64
N GLU A 417 15.89 -24.18 0.37
CA GLU A 417 15.19 -25.03 1.34
C GLU A 417 15.91 -26.38 1.52
N ARG A 418 16.47 -26.96 0.45
CA ARG A 418 17.30 -28.17 0.53
C ARG A 418 18.52 -27.94 1.41
N ILE A 419 19.28 -26.88 1.22
CA ILE A 419 20.46 -26.54 2.00
C ILE A 419 20.09 -26.31 3.48
N ARG A 420 19.03 -25.54 3.74
CA ARG A 420 18.52 -25.31 5.11
C ARG A 420 18.16 -26.63 5.81
N LEU A 421 17.41 -27.46 5.11
CA LEU A 421 16.99 -28.78 5.64
C LEU A 421 18.18 -29.68 5.95
N GLN A 422 19.19 -29.71 5.06
CA GLN A 422 20.41 -30.48 5.28
C GLN A 422 21.23 -29.94 6.46
N ARG A 423 21.37 -28.61 6.58
CA ARG A 423 22.07 -27.97 7.70
C ARG A 423 21.37 -28.23 9.04
N ALA A 424 20.04 -28.10 9.08
CA ALA A 424 19.26 -28.41 10.28
C ALA A 424 19.38 -29.87 10.68
N LEU A 425 19.32 -30.81 9.72
CA LEU A 425 19.51 -32.22 9.98
C LEU A 425 20.90 -32.52 10.54
N MET A 426 21.94 -31.90 9.98
CA MET A 426 23.32 -32.07 10.48
C MET A 426 23.44 -31.52 11.91
N SER A 427 22.85 -30.37 12.20
CA SER A 427 22.83 -29.75 13.53
C SER A 427 22.11 -30.66 14.54
N LEU A 428 20.98 -31.24 14.16
CA LEU A 428 20.25 -32.23 14.99
C LEU A 428 21.09 -33.47 15.25
N GLN A 429 21.76 -34.00 14.24
CA GLN A 429 22.64 -35.16 14.41
C GLN A 429 23.77 -34.87 15.41
N ILE A 430 24.39 -33.68 15.34
CA ILE A 430 25.40 -33.22 16.31
C ILE A 430 24.77 -33.10 17.71
N ALA A 431 23.57 -32.55 17.84
CA ALA A 431 22.90 -32.43 19.13
C ALA A 431 22.54 -33.78 19.77
N ALA A 432 22.28 -34.80 18.94
CA ALA A 432 21.97 -36.14 19.37
C ALA A 432 23.22 -36.93 19.83
N VAL A 433 24.42 -36.55 19.36
CA VAL A 433 25.68 -37.21 19.77
C VAL A 433 25.85 -37.13 21.28
N GLY A 434 26.02 -38.28 21.92
CA GLY A 434 26.20 -38.36 23.38
C GLY A 434 24.90 -38.48 24.19
N LYS A 435 23.74 -38.32 23.58
CA LYS A 435 22.45 -38.66 24.19
C LYS A 435 22.24 -40.16 24.11
N LYS A 436 22.62 -40.90 25.18
CA LYS A 436 22.51 -42.39 25.22
C LYS A 436 21.05 -42.84 25.40
N ASP A 437 20.17 -42.41 24.50
CA ASP A 437 18.74 -42.73 24.50
C ASP A 437 18.34 -43.36 23.17
N PRO A 438 17.95 -44.66 23.15
CA PRO A 438 17.50 -45.32 21.94
C PRO A 438 16.30 -44.67 21.26
N GLY A 439 15.49 -43.91 22.01
CA GLY A 439 14.37 -43.14 21.48
C GLY A 439 14.84 -41.97 20.61
N VAL A 440 15.94 -41.30 21.02
CA VAL A 440 16.58 -40.23 20.25
C VAL A 440 17.11 -40.76 18.93
N ASP A 441 17.85 -41.88 18.95
CA ASP A 441 18.41 -42.51 17.76
C ASP A 441 17.31 -42.89 16.76
N LYS A 442 16.22 -43.49 17.26
CA LYS A 442 15.07 -43.86 16.43
C LYS A 442 14.41 -42.64 15.77
N MET A 443 14.24 -41.58 16.52
CA MET A 443 13.63 -40.35 15.99
C MET A 443 14.52 -39.65 14.95
N VAL A 444 15.83 -39.56 15.21
CA VAL A 444 16.80 -38.99 14.25
C VAL A 444 16.82 -39.80 12.97
N ASN A 445 16.90 -41.14 13.04
CA ASN A 445 16.88 -42.01 11.86
C ASN A 445 15.57 -41.86 11.04
N ASN A 446 14.43 -41.70 11.71
CA ASN A 446 13.16 -41.44 11.03
C ASN A 446 13.18 -40.10 10.30
N LEU A 447 13.68 -39.01 10.92
CA LEU A 447 13.82 -37.72 10.29
C LEU A 447 14.79 -37.76 9.10
N VAL A 448 15.92 -38.47 9.20
CA VAL A 448 16.84 -38.71 8.07
C VAL A 448 16.10 -39.30 6.88
N ALA A 449 15.35 -40.40 7.10
CA ALA A 449 14.61 -41.06 6.03
C ALA A 449 13.53 -40.17 5.41
N GLN A 450 12.91 -39.30 6.21
CA GLN A 450 11.94 -38.32 5.70
C GLN A 450 12.62 -37.22 4.84
N VAL A 451 13.79 -36.70 5.28
CA VAL A 451 14.59 -35.75 4.52
C VAL A 451 15.00 -36.31 3.17
N GLU A 452 15.50 -37.53 3.14
CA GLU A 452 15.89 -38.21 1.89
C GLU A 452 14.72 -38.32 0.90
N ARG A 453 13.52 -38.63 1.37
CA ARG A 453 12.31 -38.69 0.54
C ARG A 453 11.93 -37.31 0.02
N VAL A 454 11.93 -36.28 0.89
CA VAL A 454 11.59 -34.89 0.50
C VAL A 454 12.58 -34.37 -0.53
N VAL A 455 13.86 -34.67 -0.37
CA VAL A 455 14.92 -34.29 -1.31
C VAL A 455 14.74 -35.00 -2.66
N ALA A 456 14.40 -36.30 -2.66
CA ALA A 456 14.17 -37.03 -3.90
C ALA A 456 12.99 -36.52 -4.73
N PHE A 457 11.92 -36.01 -4.08
CA PHE A 457 10.73 -35.52 -4.74
C PHE A 457 10.72 -33.99 -4.94
N LYS A 458 11.71 -33.26 -4.43
CA LYS A 458 11.80 -31.76 -4.47
C LYS A 458 10.54 -31.04 -3.95
N ASP A 459 9.93 -31.59 -2.89
CA ASP A 459 8.68 -31.05 -2.33
C ASP A 459 8.96 -29.92 -1.33
N ILE A 460 8.84 -28.67 -1.79
CA ILE A 460 9.15 -27.46 -1.00
C ILE A 460 8.26 -27.35 0.25
N LEU A 461 6.96 -27.66 0.13
CA LEU A 461 6.03 -27.54 1.26
C LEU A 461 6.38 -28.53 2.37
N LYS A 462 6.68 -29.76 1.99
CA LYS A 462 7.13 -30.78 2.95
C LYS A 462 8.51 -30.48 3.51
N ALA A 463 9.42 -29.88 2.70
CA ALA A 463 10.72 -29.43 3.18
C ALA A 463 10.60 -28.41 4.30
N LYS A 464 9.76 -27.39 4.11
CA LYS A 464 9.48 -26.34 5.12
C LYS A 464 8.84 -26.90 6.39
N ALA A 465 7.87 -27.80 6.26
CA ALA A 465 7.23 -28.45 7.41
C ALA A 465 8.22 -29.32 8.19
N LEU A 466 9.06 -30.09 7.48
CA LEU A 466 10.04 -30.98 8.08
C LEU A 466 11.18 -30.19 8.73
N LEU A 467 11.58 -29.05 8.15
CA LEU A 467 12.56 -28.14 8.75
C LEU A 467 12.10 -27.69 10.14
N GLY A 468 10.84 -27.22 10.29
CA GLY A 468 10.30 -26.86 11.60
C GLY A 468 10.32 -28.01 12.60
N GLN A 469 9.95 -29.23 12.18
CA GLN A 469 10.00 -30.44 13.06
C GLN A 469 11.43 -30.74 13.51
N ILE A 470 12.42 -30.62 12.64
CA ILE A 470 13.83 -30.87 12.97
C ILE A 470 14.33 -29.82 13.96
N GLU A 471 14.03 -28.54 13.72
CA GLU A 471 14.42 -27.42 14.60
C GLU A 471 13.78 -27.53 15.99
N ASP A 472 12.49 -27.87 16.07
CA ASP A 472 11.78 -28.08 17.34
C ASP A 472 12.39 -29.26 18.13
N TYR A 473 12.71 -30.35 17.44
CA TYR A 473 13.30 -31.53 18.09
C TYR A 473 14.75 -31.25 18.53
N GLU A 474 15.56 -30.61 17.70
CA GLU A 474 16.91 -30.14 18.08
C GLU A 474 16.86 -29.25 19.31
N TYR A 475 15.92 -28.27 19.32
CA TYR A 475 15.72 -27.39 20.47
C TYR A 475 15.41 -28.19 21.74
N SER A 476 14.54 -29.21 21.66
CA SER A 476 14.20 -30.04 22.81
C SER A 476 15.43 -30.81 23.38
N LEU A 477 16.32 -31.26 22.50
CA LEU A 477 17.55 -31.97 22.90
C LEU A 477 18.58 -31.04 23.56
N ARG A 478 18.62 -29.76 23.16
CA ARG A 478 19.57 -28.72 23.65
C ARG A 478 18.98 -27.82 24.72
N GLN A 479 17.73 -27.97 25.11
CA GLN A 479 17.02 -27.01 25.97
C GLN A 479 17.75 -26.72 27.28
N GLU A 480 18.31 -27.78 27.93
CA GLU A 480 19.06 -27.57 29.17
C GLU A 480 20.34 -26.73 28.96
N GLU A 481 21.08 -27.03 27.90
CA GLU A 481 22.29 -26.31 27.52
C GLU A 481 21.99 -24.84 27.18
N ILE A 482 20.93 -24.60 26.40
CA ILE A 482 20.46 -23.27 26.02
C ILE A 482 20.09 -22.45 27.28
N TYR A 483 19.34 -23.03 28.19
CA TYR A 483 18.91 -22.36 29.42
C TYR A 483 20.09 -22.04 30.34
N ARG A 484 21.03 -22.99 30.51
CA ARG A 484 22.27 -22.74 31.26
C ARG A 484 23.12 -21.63 30.60
N GLY A 485 23.24 -21.65 29.28
CA GLY A 485 23.92 -20.62 28.50
C GLY A 485 23.28 -19.25 28.66
N PHE A 486 21.94 -19.17 28.60
CA PHE A 486 21.19 -17.94 28.81
C PHE A 486 21.41 -17.33 30.20
N ILE A 487 21.39 -18.12 31.27
CA ILE A 487 21.67 -17.65 32.62
C ILE A 487 23.07 -17.03 32.70
N ARG A 488 24.10 -17.73 32.18
CA ARG A 488 25.49 -17.24 32.20
C ARG A 488 25.66 -15.95 31.37
N MET A 489 24.99 -15.88 30.23
CA MET A 489 25.01 -14.70 29.36
C MET A 489 24.34 -13.50 30.02
N THR A 490 23.13 -13.67 30.57
CA THR A 490 22.40 -12.59 31.24
C THR A 490 23.10 -12.06 32.48
N ASP A 491 23.85 -12.90 33.22
CA ASP A 491 24.68 -12.48 34.30
C ASP A 491 25.88 -11.63 33.83
N ARG A 492 26.61 -12.11 32.81
CA ARG A 492 27.78 -11.41 32.27
C ARG A 492 27.42 -10.08 31.61
N GLU A 493 26.31 -10.03 30.90
CA GLU A 493 25.91 -8.89 30.06
C GLU A 493 24.81 -8.05 30.74
N PHE A 494 24.54 -8.21 32.04
CA PHE A 494 23.43 -7.58 32.75
C PHE A 494 23.34 -6.06 32.53
N CYS A 495 24.45 -5.37 32.56
CA CYS A 495 24.53 -3.90 32.44
C CYS A 495 24.32 -3.42 31.00
N SER A 496 24.52 -4.26 29.98
CA SER A 496 24.31 -3.94 28.58
C SER A 496 22.91 -4.30 28.08
N LEU A 497 22.16 -5.07 28.88
CA LEU A 497 20.81 -5.50 28.58
C LEU A 497 19.79 -4.53 29.19
N LYS A 498 18.67 -4.30 28.49
CA LYS A 498 17.55 -3.50 28.99
C LYS A 498 16.52 -4.39 29.67
N TRP A 499 16.09 -3.97 30.86
CA TRP A 499 15.20 -4.74 31.72
C TRP A 499 13.95 -3.96 32.08
N LYS A 500 12.77 -4.58 32.02
CA LYS A 500 11.51 -4.00 32.50
C LYS A 500 11.60 -3.67 33.99
N GLU A 501 12.17 -4.59 34.77
CA GLU A 501 12.35 -4.48 36.23
C GLU A 501 13.76 -4.95 36.63
N PRO A 502 14.80 -4.05 36.56
CA PRO A 502 16.20 -4.44 36.74
C PRO A 502 16.49 -5.14 38.07
N LYS A 503 15.91 -4.64 39.19
CA LYS A 503 16.10 -5.22 40.51
C LYS A 503 15.59 -6.65 40.65
N ILE A 504 14.45 -6.94 40.02
CA ILE A 504 13.84 -8.29 39.99
C ILE A 504 14.66 -9.20 39.09
N ALA A 505 15.04 -8.73 37.89
CA ALA A 505 15.91 -9.46 36.98
C ALA A 505 17.23 -9.87 37.64
N GLN A 506 17.93 -8.93 38.30
CA GLN A 506 19.18 -9.17 38.99
C GLN A 506 19.05 -10.23 40.10
N LYS A 507 17.96 -10.17 40.90
CA LYS A 507 17.67 -11.17 41.93
C LYS A 507 17.44 -12.57 41.36
N LEU A 508 16.70 -12.67 40.25
CA LEU A 508 16.42 -13.95 39.59
C LEU A 508 17.67 -14.54 38.95
N ILE A 509 18.48 -13.71 38.28
CA ILE A 509 19.76 -14.11 37.69
C ILE A 509 20.73 -14.59 38.81
N GLY A 510 20.86 -13.85 39.92
CA GLY A 510 21.67 -14.27 41.04
C GLY A 510 21.22 -15.62 41.64
N LYS A 511 19.90 -15.87 41.75
CA LYS A 511 19.36 -17.18 42.17
C LYS A 511 19.71 -18.29 41.18
N ALA A 512 19.56 -18.04 39.87
CA ALA A 512 19.88 -19.02 38.82
C ALA A 512 21.39 -19.32 38.78
N MET A 513 22.24 -18.31 38.92
CA MET A 513 23.71 -18.47 39.01
C MET A 513 24.12 -19.27 40.26
N GLY A 514 23.44 -19.08 41.38
CA GLY A 514 23.64 -19.89 42.58
C GLY A 514 23.41 -21.37 42.32
N ILE A 515 22.31 -21.73 41.66
CA ILE A 515 22.00 -23.11 41.28
C ILE A 515 23.10 -23.70 40.35
N LEU A 516 23.55 -22.91 39.35
CA LEU A 516 24.63 -23.36 38.44
C LEU A 516 26.00 -23.44 39.06
N LYS A 517 26.24 -22.69 40.17
CA LYS A 517 27.48 -22.80 40.95
C LYS A 517 27.53 -24.08 41.75
N ASP A 518 26.39 -24.48 42.32
CA ASP A 518 26.27 -25.72 43.11
C ASP A 518 26.20 -26.98 42.19
N ASP A 519 25.53 -26.86 41.03
CA ASP A 519 25.34 -27.90 40.03
C ASP A 519 25.49 -27.30 38.63
N PRO A 520 26.71 -27.34 38.01
CA PRO A 520 26.96 -26.76 36.67
C PRO A 520 26.15 -27.42 35.57
N GLU A 521 25.68 -28.64 35.75
CA GLU A 521 24.86 -29.43 34.86
C GLU A 521 23.39 -29.51 35.34
N ALA A 522 22.93 -28.51 36.11
CA ALA A 522 21.61 -28.47 36.70
C ALA A 522 20.51 -28.83 35.66
N PRO A 523 19.64 -29.81 35.97
CA PRO A 523 18.60 -30.26 35.06
C PRO A 523 17.51 -29.20 34.85
N LEU A 524 16.80 -29.28 33.73
CA LEU A 524 15.81 -28.30 33.28
C LEU A 524 14.77 -27.94 34.35
N PHE A 525 14.25 -28.92 35.10
CA PHE A 525 13.23 -28.70 36.12
C PHE A 525 13.67 -27.72 37.25
N LYS A 526 14.98 -27.59 37.49
CA LYS A 526 15.52 -26.65 38.51
C LYS A 526 15.63 -25.21 38.02
N ILE A 527 15.78 -25.01 36.72
CA ILE A 527 16.12 -23.69 36.14
C ILE A 527 15.02 -23.12 35.23
N LYS A 528 14.13 -23.96 34.70
CA LYS A 528 13.14 -23.56 33.67
C LYS A 528 12.30 -22.35 34.08
N GLU A 529 11.61 -22.43 35.21
CA GLU A 529 10.72 -21.35 35.69
C GLU A 529 11.48 -20.03 35.91
N ILE A 530 12.71 -20.09 36.42
CA ILE A 530 13.52 -18.90 36.66
C ILE A 530 13.93 -18.27 35.33
N VAL A 531 14.37 -19.06 34.37
CA VAL A 531 14.76 -18.62 33.03
C VAL A 531 13.59 -17.97 32.29
N GLU A 532 12.42 -18.60 32.33
CA GLU A 532 11.20 -18.05 31.72
C GLU A 532 10.83 -16.68 32.30
N ARG A 533 10.95 -16.52 33.60
CA ARG A 533 10.73 -15.24 34.27
C ARG A 533 11.79 -14.20 33.91
N ILE A 534 13.06 -14.55 33.84
CA ILE A 534 14.14 -13.65 33.40
C ILE A 534 13.87 -13.21 31.97
N ASN A 535 13.54 -14.14 31.08
CA ASN A 535 13.22 -13.87 29.67
C ASN A 535 12.03 -12.92 29.52
N GLY A 536 10.99 -13.04 30.35
CA GLY A 536 9.84 -12.14 30.38
C GLY A 536 10.15 -10.71 30.84
N LEU A 537 11.25 -10.51 31.57
CA LEU A 537 11.72 -9.19 32.02
C LEU A 537 12.71 -8.52 31.06
N LEU A 538 13.24 -9.25 30.07
CA LEU A 538 14.17 -8.72 29.08
C LEU A 538 13.44 -7.87 28.05
N ILE A 539 13.91 -6.63 27.83
CA ILE A 539 13.46 -5.76 26.75
C ILE A 539 14.38 -5.99 25.56
N LEU A 540 13.80 -6.44 24.45
CA LEU A 540 14.55 -6.58 23.19
C LEU A 540 14.47 -5.26 22.42
N GLU A 541 15.63 -4.70 22.10
CA GLU A 541 15.74 -3.69 21.05
C GLU A 541 15.78 -4.41 19.70
N GLU A 542 14.72 -4.29 18.92
CA GLU A 542 14.78 -4.60 17.49
C GLU A 542 15.47 -3.40 16.83
N THR A 543 16.77 -3.53 16.54
CA THR A 543 17.50 -2.48 15.79
C THR A 543 16.98 -2.43 14.37
N PRO A 544 16.58 -1.25 13.88
CA PRO A 544 16.30 -1.09 12.46
C PRO A 544 17.64 -1.12 11.70
N TYR A 545 17.72 -2.02 10.73
CA TYR A 545 18.78 -2.13 9.73
C TYR A 545 20.25 -2.37 10.19
N GLY A 546 20.67 -3.62 10.07
CA GLY A 546 21.98 -4.01 9.50
C GLY A 546 23.27 -3.58 10.22
N SER A 547 23.29 -3.30 11.51
CA SER A 547 24.56 -3.23 12.22
C SER A 547 24.94 -4.60 12.81
N SER A 548 26.22 -4.94 12.75
CA SER A 548 26.78 -6.21 13.27
C SER A 548 26.47 -6.51 14.75
N THR A 549 25.91 -5.56 15.47
CA THR A 549 25.41 -5.67 16.85
C THR A 549 24.05 -6.39 16.95
N SER A 550 23.23 -6.39 15.88
CA SER A 550 21.91 -7.06 15.90
C SER A 550 21.97 -8.58 15.97
N VAL A 551 23.10 -9.18 15.59
CA VAL A 551 23.31 -10.64 15.68
C VAL A 551 23.45 -11.11 17.14
N CYS A 552 23.96 -10.26 18.02
CA CYS A 552 24.15 -10.60 19.44
C CYS A 552 22.82 -10.56 20.22
N ILE A 553 21.92 -9.61 19.87
CA ILE A 553 20.64 -9.43 20.58
C ILE A 553 19.60 -10.50 20.20
N LYS A 554 19.57 -10.96 18.92
CA LYS A 554 18.74 -12.12 18.51
C LYS A 554 19.12 -13.40 19.25
N LYS A 555 20.36 -13.54 19.72
CA LYS A 555 20.82 -14.67 20.53
C LYS A 555 20.39 -14.60 22.00
N CYS A 556 19.87 -13.46 22.46
CA CYS A 556 19.55 -13.25 23.88
C CYS A 556 18.14 -13.70 24.28
N ARG A 557 17.22 -13.89 23.32
CA ARG A 557 15.89 -14.43 23.63
C ARG A 557 15.84 -15.92 23.34
N ILE A 558 15.39 -16.68 24.31
CA ILE A 558 14.95 -18.04 24.08
C ILE A 558 13.55 -17.93 23.46
N ASP A 559 13.40 -18.26 22.17
CA ASP A 559 12.08 -18.42 21.57
C ASP A 559 11.43 -19.64 22.21
N LEU A 560 10.58 -19.38 23.19
CA LEU A 560 9.75 -20.43 23.79
C LEU A 560 8.63 -20.74 22.81
N PRO A 561 8.40 -22.00 22.44
CA PRO A 561 7.28 -22.36 21.61
C PRO A 561 6.00 -21.87 22.28
N SER A 562 5.15 -21.16 21.54
CA SER A 562 3.80 -20.79 21.97
C SER A 562 3.02 -22.08 22.27
N MET A 563 2.63 -22.29 23.54
CA MET A 563 1.61 -23.28 23.89
C MET A 563 0.27 -22.93 23.28
#